data_3080b8744248f9fa473ae13f83c6d130
#
_entry.id   3080b8744248f9fa473ae13f83c6d130
#
_cell.length_a   1.000
_cell.length_b   1.000
_cell.length_c   1.000
_cell.angle_alpha   90.00
_cell.angle_beta   90.00
_cell.angle_gamma   90.00
#
_symmetry.space_group_name_H-M   'P 1'
#
loop_
_entity.id
_entity.type
_entity.pdbx_description
1 polymer ?
#
loop_
_entity_poly.entity_id
_entity_poly.type
_entity_poly.pdbx_seq_one_letter_code
_entity_poly.pdbx_strand_id
1 'polypeptide(L)'
;MALRNIDIKHESVGIAEVNEPAILSYATIHSDVESVETVSVDEMQEYMERLNIPLNDKGERVILRGKRLVNLYKASVSSHNFGDISNVSYENLPDMDLFTYSFPCQSVSFAGLGKGLAKDSGTRSSLLWECERVIEAKRPPYLLMENVKALISKKHKPDFDKWCDLVEELGYNNYWAVLMLKILEFLKIGNGCL
;
A
#
# COMPACT_ATOMS: atom_id res chain seq x y z
N MET A 1 -0.86 -11.11 -8.35
CA MET A 1 -0.10 -12.05 -9.21
C MET A 1 0.54 -13.20 -8.42
N ALA A 2 1.26 -12.96 -7.31
CA ALA A 2 1.92 -14.03 -6.56
C ALA A 2 0.97 -15.18 -6.13
N LEU A 3 -0.19 -14.86 -5.56
CA LEU A 3 -1.18 -15.85 -5.14
C LEU A 3 -1.74 -16.67 -6.32
N ARG A 4 -1.91 -16.04 -7.50
CA ARG A 4 -2.32 -16.76 -8.72
C ARG A 4 -1.27 -17.76 -9.18
N ASN A 5 0.01 -17.43 -9.03
CA ASN A 5 1.12 -18.31 -9.47
C ASN A 5 1.26 -19.56 -8.59
N ILE A 6 0.63 -19.59 -7.43
CA ILE A 6 0.59 -20.75 -6.52
C ILE A 6 -0.84 -21.31 -6.36
N ASP A 7 -1.71 -21.03 -7.35
CA ASP A 7 -3.09 -21.53 -7.45
C ASP A 7 -4.00 -21.20 -6.25
N ILE A 8 -3.70 -20.13 -5.51
CA ILE A 8 -4.58 -19.64 -4.44
C ILE A 8 -5.63 -18.73 -5.05
N LYS A 9 -6.89 -19.18 -5.03
CA LYS A 9 -8.03 -18.34 -5.38
C LYS A 9 -8.14 -17.20 -4.37
N HIS A 10 -8.21 -15.99 -4.87
CA HIS A 10 -8.31 -14.79 -4.04
C HIS A 10 -9.09 -13.70 -4.76
N GLU A 11 -9.69 -12.85 -3.97
CA GLU A 11 -10.37 -11.64 -4.40
C GLU A 11 -9.77 -10.45 -3.63
N SER A 12 -9.56 -9.32 -4.30
CA SER A 12 -9.16 -8.09 -3.65
C SER A 12 -10.39 -7.37 -3.12
N VAL A 13 -10.45 -7.18 -1.82
CA VAL A 13 -11.57 -6.48 -1.16
C VAL A 13 -11.37 -4.97 -1.12
N GLY A 14 -10.16 -4.48 -1.42
CA GLY A 14 -9.87 -3.06 -1.54
C GLY A 14 -8.40 -2.72 -1.33
N ILE A 15 -8.07 -1.46 -1.53
CA ILE A 15 -6.74 -0.89 -1.30
C ILE A 15 -6.85 0.42 -0.51
N ALA A 16 -5.80 0.81 0.19
CA ALA A 16 -5.60 2.17 0.70
C ALA A 16 -4.35 2.75 0.02
N GLU A 17 -4.55 3.58 -0.99
CA GLU A 17 -3.47 4.13 -1.82
C GLU A 17 -3.79 5.56 -2.22
N VAL A 18 -2.78 6.44 -2.17
CA VAL A 18 -2.91 7.88 -2.46
C VAL A 18 -2.15 8.31 -3.72
N ASN A 19 -1.23 7.47 -4.20
CA ASN A 19 -0.40 7.79 -5.36
C ASN A 19 -1.13 7.41 -6.66
N GLU A 20 -1.37 8.40 -7.52
CA GLU A 20 -2.11 8.21 -8.78
C GLU A 20 -1.54 7.09 -9.67
N PRO A 21 -0.23 7.06 -9.99
CA PRO A 21 0.35 5.97 -10.77
C PRO A 21 0.14 4.58 -10.15
N ALA A 22 0.22 4.46 -8.84
CA ALA A 22 0.02 3.21 -8.14
C ALA A 22 -1.45 2.74 -8.21
N ILE A 23 -2.40 3.65 -7.99
CA ILE A 23 -3.85 3.37 -8.12
C ILE A 23 -4.18 2.89 -9.53
N LEU A 24 -3.72 3.63 -10.56
CA LEU A 24 -3.97 3.29 -11.97
C LEU A 24 -3.37 1.92 -12.33
N SER A 25 -2.13 1.65 -11.91
CA SER A 25 -1.45 0.38 -12.17
C SER A 25 -2.15 -0.78 -11.49
N TYR A 26 -2.52 -0.61 -10.23
CA TYR A 26 -3.24 -1.64 -9.47
C TYR A 26 -4.59 -1.96 -10.11
N ALA A 27 -5.39 -0.95 -10.40
CA ALA A 27 -6.71 -1.13 -11.01
C ALA A 27 -6.63 -1.83 -12.38
N THR A 28 -5.65 -1.45 -13.22
CA THR A 28 -5.44 -2.09 -14.52
C THR A 28 -5.13 -3.58 -14.41
N ILE A 29 -4.45 -4.01 -13.35
CA ILE A 29 -4.02 -5.41 -13.17
C ILE A 29 -5.09 -6.25 -12.45
N HIS A 30 -5.84 -5.65 -11.53
CA HIS A 30 -6.64 -6.36 -10.54
C HIS A 30 -8.14 -6.08 -10.60
N SER A 31 -8.58 -5.10 -11.39
CA SER A 31 -9.97 -4.65 -11.42
C SER A 31 -10.50 -4.52 -12.85
N ASP A 32 -11.82 -4.50 -12.99
CA ASP A 32 -12.48 -4.16 -14.25
C ASP A 32 -12.83 -2.66 -14.27
N VAL A 33 -11.87 -1.85 -14.72
CA VAL A 33 -11.99 -0.39 -14.77
C VAL A 33 -13.08 0.06 -15.75
N GLU A 34 -13.32 -0.71 -16.82
CA GLU A 34 -14.30 -0.35 -17.85
C GLU A 34 -15.75 -0.59 -17.39
N SER A 35 -15.98 -1.43 -16.40
CA SER A 35 -17.32 -1.65 -15.83
C SER A 35 -17.83 -0.45 -15.03
N VAL A 36 -16.96 0.50 -14.66
CA VAL A 36 -17.34 1.66 -13.85
C VAL A 36 -17.96 2.75 -14.71
N GLU A 37 -19.22 3.08 -14.44
CA GLU A 37 -19.89 4.22 -15.05
C GLU A 37 -19.30 5.55 -14.55
N THR A 38 -19.27 6.55 -15.43
CA THR A 38 -18.86 7.90 -15.06
C THR A 38 -20.04 8.69 -14.53
N VAL A 39 -19.78 9.45 -13.48
CA VAL A 39 -20.73 10.42 -12.90
C VAL A 39 -20.35 11.84 -13.32
N SER A 40 -21.02 12.84 -12.79
CA SER A 40 -20.68 14.24 -13.07
C SER A 40 -19.27 14.59 -12.58
N VAL A 41 -18.70 15.66 -13.14
CA VAL A 41 -17.36 16.15 -12.73
C VAL A 41 -17.34 16.50 -11.25
N ASP A 42 -18.40 17.12 -10.76
CA ASP A 42 -18.50 17.55 -9.36
C ASP A 42 -18.55 16.34 -8.41
N GLU A 43 -19.33 15.33 -8.73
CA GLU A 43 -19.37 14.08 -7.96
C GLU A 43 -18.03 13.34 -7.96
N MET A 44 -17.30 13.32 -9.10
CA MET A 44 -15.95 12.75 -9.14
C MET A 44 -14.98 13.53 -8.25
N GLN A 45 -15.05 14.87 -8.24
CA GLN A 45 -14.22 15.71 -7.39
C GLN A 45 -14.53 15.50 -5.91
N GLU A 46 -15.80 15.42 -5.54
CA GLU A 46 -16.23 15.13 -4.17
C GLU A 46 -15.74 13.76 -3.70
N TYR A 47 -15.81 12.76 -4.59
CA TYR A 47 -15.26 11.43 -4.31
C TYR A 47 -13.75 11.46 -4.02
N MET A 48 -12.96 12.17 -4.87
CA MET A 48 -11.52 12.33 -4.67
C MET A 48 -11.20 13.10 -3.39
N GLU A 49 -11.98 14.12 -3.06
CA GLU A 49 -11.81 14.92 -1.85
C GLU A 49 -12.07 14.10 -0.59
N ARG A 50 -13.15 13.34 -0.57
CA ARG A 50 -13.49 12.45 0.56
C ARG A 50 -12.39 11.43 0.85
N LEU A 51 -11.75 10.89 -0.19
CA LEU A 51 -10.64 9.93 -0.05
C LEU A 51 -9.28 10.61 0.16
N ASN A 52 -9.21 11.93 0.06
CA ASN A 52 -7.98 12.72 0.11
C ASN A 52 -6.94 12.25 -0.94
N ILE A 53 -7.35 12.04 -2.18
CA ILE A 53 -6.51 11.57 -3.29
C ILE A 53 -6.65 12.41 -4.56
N PRO A 54 -5.64 12.35 -5.47
CA PRO A 54 -4.31 11.81 -5.23
C PRO A 54 -3.44 12.79 -4.44
N LEU A 55 -2.45 12.27 -3.73
CA LEU A 55 -1.43 13.09 -3.08
C LEU A 55 -0.15 13.14 -3.92
N ASN A 56 0.52 14.31 -3.91
CA ASN A 56 1.86 14.48 -4.45
C ASN A 56 2.94 14.01 -3.45
N ASP A 57 4.22 14.10 -3.85
CA ASP A 57 5.35 13.69 -3.01
C ASP A 57 5.49 14.51 -1.71
N LYS A 58 4.84 15.66 -1.63
CA LYS A 58 4.80 16.50 -0.43
C LYS A 58 3.62 16.17 0.50
N GLY A 59 2.72 15.27 0.06
CA GLY A 59 1.51 14.93 0.79
C GLY A 59 0.36 15.93 0.60
N GLU A 60 0.42 16.76 -0.46
CA GLU A 60 -0.63 17.72 -0.79
C GLU A 60 -1.57 17.13 -1.83
N ARG A 61 -2.88 17.37 -1.67
CA ARG A 61 -3.88 16.90 -2.63
C ARG A 61 -3.75 17.64 -3.97
N VAL A 62 -3.77 16.84 -5.06
CA VAL A 62 -3.73 17.35 -6.42
C VAL A 62 -5.14 17.36 -7.02
N ILE A 63 -5.59 18.52 -7.51
CA ILE A 63 -6.88 18.62 -8.20
C ILE A 63 -6.71 18.21 -9.65
N LEU A 64 -7.36 17.11 -10.04
CA LEU A 64 -7.35 16.58 -11.39
C LEU A 64 -8.52 17.13 -12.22
N ARG A 65 -8.36 17.14 -13.55
CA ARG A 65 -9.38 17.57 -14.50
C ARG A 65 -9.40 16.69 -15.75
N GLY A 66 -10.51 16.73 -16.48
CA GLY A 66 -10.66 16.05 -17.77
C GLY A 66 -10.40 14.54 -17.68
N LYS A 67 -9.75 13.98 -18.70
CA LYS A 67 -9.51 12.54 -18.80
C LYS A 67 -8.75 11.96 -17.61
N ARG A 68 -7.86 12.72 -17.01
CA ARG A 68 -7.06 12.28 -15.85
C ARG A 68 -7.93 12.06 -14.62
N LEU A 69 -8.90 12.95 -14.38
CA LEU A 69 -9.89 12.79 -13.31
C LEU A 69 -10.75 11.54 -13.53
N VAL A 70 -11.30 11.38 -14.74
CA VAL A 70 -12.14 10.23 -15.11
C VAL A 70 -11.40 8.92 -14.92
N ASN A 71 -10.15 8.83 -15.40
CA ASN A 71 -9.36 7.61 -15.29
C ASN A 71 -9.09 7.26 -13.82
N LEU A 72 -8.70 8.24 -13.00
CA LEU A 72 -8.42 7.98 -11.59
C LEU A 72 -9.70 7.64 -10.81
N TYR A 73 -10.81 8.30 -11.11
CA TYR A 73 -12.11 7.98 -10.52
C TYR A 73 -12.48 6.53 -10.80
N LYS A 74 -12.49 6.10 -12.07
CA LYS A 74 -12.79 4.73 -12.45
C LYS A 74 -11.87 3.72 -11.78
N ALA A 75 -10.56 3.99 -11.76
CA ALA A 75 -9.58 3.15 -11.13
C ALA A 75 -9.81 3.02 -9.61
N SER A 76 -10.12 4.13 -8.95
CA SER A 76 -10.36 4.14 -7.50
C SER A 76 -11.65 3.41 -7.13
N VAL A 77 -12.71 3.59 -7.91
CA VAL A 77 -13.99 2.89 -7.67
C VAL A 77 -13.83 1.40 -7.92
N SER A 78 -13.26 0.99 -9.06
CA SER A 78 -13.11 -0.43 -9.43
C SER A 78 -12.17 -1.21 -8.49
N SER A 79 -11.21 -0.55 -7.86
CA SER A 79 -10.28 -1.15 -6.89
C SER A 79 -10.75 -1.05 -5.44
N HIS A 80 -11.95 -0.51 -5.19
CA HIS A 80 -12.44 -0.20 -3.84
C HIS A 80 -11.40 0.55 -3.01
N ASN A 81 -10.88 1.66 -3.57
CA ASN A 81 -9.84 2.44 -2.90
C ASN A 81 -10.41 3.22 -1.71
N PHE A 82 -9.81 3.04 -0.54
CA PHE A 82 -10.15 3.74 0.70
C PHE A 82 -9.37 5.05 0.87
N GLY A 83 -8.43 5.36 -0.05
CA GLY A 83 -7.64 6.58 -0.02
C GLY A 83 -6.51 6.59 0.99
N ASP A 84 -6.38 7.71 1.71
CA ASP A 84 -5.34 7.88 2.73
C ASP A 84 -5.68 7.08 3.99
N ILE A 85 -4.84 6.09 4.30
CA ILE A 85 -5.02 5.20 5.45
C ILE A 85 -5.15 5.96 6.77
N SER A 86 -4.56 7.15 6.89
CA SER A 86 -4.66 7.98 8.09
C SER A 86 -6.08 8.53 8.33
N ASN A 87 -6.92 8.53 7.30
CA ASN A 87 -8.29 9.06 7.33
C ASN A 87 -9.36 7.96 7.25
N VAL A 88 -8.95 6.69 7.20
CA VAL A 88 -9.88 5.57 7.06
C VAL A 88 -10.61 5.32 8.38
N SER A 89 -11.93 5.15 8.30
CA SER A 89 -12.71 4.57 9.40
C SER A 89 -12.55 3.05 9.34
N TYR A 90 -11.81 2.50 10.29
CA TYR A 90 -11.43 1.07 10.30
C TYR A 90 -12.62 0.14 10.43
N GLU A 91 -13.71 0.60 11.07
CA GLU A 91 -14.95 -0.14 11.21
C GLU A 91 -15.60 -0.41 9.83
N ASN A 92 -15.40 0.53 8.89
CA ASN A 92 -15.97 0.45 7.54
C ASN A 92 -15.11 -0.37 6.56
N LEU A 93 -13.91 -0.80 6.96
CA LEU A 93 -13.14 -1.71 6.15
C LEU A 93 -13.82 -3.07 6.06
N PRO A 94 -13.77 -3.75 4.91
CA PRO A 94 -14.26 -5.12 4.79
C PRO A 94 -13.44 -6.08 5.66
N ASP A 95 -14.02 -7.19 6.05
CA ASP A 95 -13.27 -8.30 6.61
C ASP A 95 -12.36 -8.90 5.55
N MET A 96 -11.19 -9.37 5.96
CA MET A 96 -10.15 -9.86 5.05
C MET A 96 -9.37 -11.02 5.68
N ASP A 97 -9.03 -12.01 4.85
CA ASP A 97 -8.20 -13.13 5.29
C ASP A 97 -6.70 -12.81 5.27
N LEU A 98 -6.30 -11.90 4.39
CA LEU A 98 -4.91 -11.48 4.24
C LEU A 98 -4.84 -9.94 4.15
N PHE A 99 -4.10 -9.34 5.05
CA PHE A 99 -3.73 -7.94 4.98
C PHE A 99 -2.29 -7.79 4.49
N THR A 100 -2.11 -7.17 3.33
CA THR A 100 -0.79 -6.85 2.80
C THR A 100 -0.51 -5.37 2.98
N TYR A 101 0.67 -5.03 3.50
CA TYR A 101 1.02 -3.63 3.72
C TYR A 101 2.51 -3.37 3.52
N SER A 102 2.79 -2.16 3.07
CA SER A 102 4.11 -1.59 2.92
C SER A 102 4.02 -0.11 3.31
N PHE A 103 5.00 0.38 4.02
CA PHE A 103 5.06 1.80 4.39
C PHE A 103 6.25 2.48 3.74
N PRO A 104 6.17 3.80 3.47
CA PRO A 104 7.25 4.51 2.79
C PRO A 104 8.58 4.39 3.52
N CYS A 105 9.61 3.92 2.79
CA CYS A 105 10.95 3.72 3.33
C CYS A 105 11.82 5.00 3.37
N GLN A 106 11.28 6.14 2.95
CA GLN A 106 12.02 7.39 2.79
C GLN A 106 12.72 7.86 4.08
N SER A 107 12.13 7.63 5.23
CA SER A 107 12.71 7.97 6.53
C SER A 107 13.62 6.86 7.09
N VAL A 108 13.52 5.65 6.53
CA VAL A 108 14.32 4.47 6.89
C VAL A 108 15.52 4.30 5.97
N SER A 109 15.42 4.77 4.71
CA SER A 109 16.52 4.67 3.73
C SER A 109 17.66 5.65 4.02
N PHE A 110 18.84 5.39 3.43
CA PHE A 110 19.99 6.28 3.51
C PHE A 110 19.73 7.69 2.96
N ALA A 111 18.75 7.84 2.04
CA ALA A 111 18.33 9.13 1.48
C ALA A 111 17.40 9.93 2.41
N GLY A 112 16.80 9.30 3.40
CA GLY A 112 15.99 9.97 4.42
C GLY A 112 16.85 10.47 5.57
N LEU A 113 16.45 11.58 6.19
CA LEU A 113 17.16 12.21 7.33
C LEU A 113 17.21 11.32 8.59
N GLY A 114 16.89 10.05 8.45
CA GLY A 114 16.99 9.03 9.50
C GLY A 114 16.15 9.29 10.73
N LYS A 115 14.98 9.92 10.57
CA LYS A 115 14.04 10.20 11.66
C LYS A 115 13.36 8.94 12.24
N GLY A 116 13.53 7.77 11.57
CA GLY A 116 13.11 6.49 12.13
C GLY A 116 11.64 6.14 11.95
N LEU A 117 11.27 5.06 12.61
CA LEU A 117 9.91 4.48 12.63
C LEU A 117 9.13 4.87 13.90
N ALA A 118 9.67 5.74 14.76
CA ALA A 118 9.06 6.05 16.03
C ALA A 118 7.58 6.45 15.87
N LYS A 119 6.72 5.89 16.71
CA LYS A 119 5.29 6.25 16.79
C LYS A 119 5.21 7.75 17.04
N ASP A 120 4.30 8.42 16.36
CA ASP A 120 4.09 9.89 16.45
C ASP A 120 5.27 10.77 15.99
N SER A 121 6.22 10.20 15.23
CA SER A 121 7.34 10.96 14.68
C SER A 121 6.95 11.99 13.60
N GLY A 122 5.71 11.97 13.11
CA GLY A 122 5.22 12.79 12.00
C GLY A 122 5.91 12.48 10.67
N THR A 123 6.62 11.36 10.56
CA THR A 123 7.27 10.93 9.31
C THR A 123 6.34 10.01 8.50
N ARG A 124 6.55 9.93 7.18
CA ARG A 124 5.80 8.96 6.35
C ARG A 124 6.02 7.51 6.78
N SER A 125 7.15 7.18 7.37
CA SER A 125 7.42 5.85 7.91
C SER A 125 6.60 5.53 9.16
N SER A 126 6.05 6.53 9.84
CA SER A 126 5.12 6.35 10.96
C SER A 126 3.76 5.80 10.53
N LEU A 127 3.45 5.78 9.22
CA LEU A 127 2.26 5.12 8.68
C LEU A 127 2.20 3.61 8.99
N LEU A 128 3.32 3.00 9.39
CA LEU A 128 3.32 1.65 9.93
C LEU A 128 2.32 1.50 11.10
N TRP A 129 2.22 2.53 11.95
CA TRP A 129 1.33 2.52 13.11
C TRP A 129 -0.15 2.72 12.75
N GLU A 130 -0.45 3.21 11.53
CA GLU A 130 -1.83 3.17 11.01
C GLU A 130 -2.24 1.73 10.65
N CYS A 131 -1.27 0.90 10.23
CA CYS A 131 -1.52 -0.53 10.02
C CYS A 131 -1.86 -1.27 11.32
N GLU A 132 -1.29 -0.85 12.47
CA GLU A 132 -1.65 -1.34 13.81
C GLU A 132 -3.17 -1.28 14.02
N ARG A 133 -3.77 -0.11 13.74
CA ARG A 133 -5.21 0.13 13.92
C ARG A 133 -6.07 -0.78 13.03
N VAL A 134 -5.64 -0.98 11.78
CA VAL A 134 -6.32 -1.92 10.88
C VAL A 134 -6.26 -3.34 11.43
N ILE A 135 -5.07 -3.77 11.90
CA ILE A 135 -4.86 -5.11 12.46
C ILE A 135 -5.68 -5.31 13.74
N GLU A 136 -5.73 -4.31 14.63
CA GLU A 136 -6.53 -4.35 15.85
C GLU A 136 -8.03 -4.44 15.56
N ALA A 137 -8.51 -3.64 14.59
CA ALA A 137 -9.93 -3.56 14.26
C ALA A 137 -10.44 -4.79 13.50
N LYS A 138 -9.62 -5.33 12.57
CA LYS A 138 -10.05 -6.38 11.62
C LYS A 138 -9.50 -7.76 11.93
N ARG A 139 -8.40 -7.88 12.66
CA ARG A 139 -7.81 -9.15 13.06
C ARG A 139 -7.66 -10.16 11.91
N PRO A 140 -7.13 -9.76 10.73
CA PRO A 140 -6.99 -10.67 9.60
C PRO A 140 -6.12 -11.88 9.99
N PRO A 141 -6.48 -13.12 9.60
CA PRO A 141 -5.70 -14.32 9.93
C PRO A 141 -4.24 -14.27 9.48
N TYR A 142 -3.97 -13.56 8.37
CA TYR A 142 -2.62 -13.47 7.81
C TYR A 142 -2.21 -12.02 7.57
N LEU A 143 -0.96 -11.73 7.88
CA LEU A 143 -0.31 -10.44 7.64
C LEU A 143 0.88 -10.63 6.72
N LEU A 144 1.04 -9.78 5.71
CA LEU A 144 2.22 -9.77 4.85
C LEU A 144 2.77 -8.35 4.74
N MET A 145 3.91 -8.12 5.38
CA MET A 145 4.62 -6.85 5.29
C MET A 145 5.78 -6.94 4.29
N GLU A 146 5.93 -5.95 3.43
CA GLU A 146 7.08 -5.76 2.55
C GLU A 146 7.80 -4.47 2.91
N ASN A 147 9.13 -4.47 2.91
CA ASN A 147 9.90 -3.24 3.00
C ASN A 147 11.36 -3.45 2.54
N VAL A 148 12.13 -2.36 2.49
CA VAL A 148 13.54 -2.38 2.10
C VAL A 148 14.42 -2.99 3.18
N LYS A 149 15.55 -3.60 2.77
CA LYS A 149 16.54 -4.21 3.67
C LYS A 149 17.04 -3.26 4.77
N ALA A 150 17.02 -1.94 4.53
CA ALA A 150 17.45 -0.96 5.51
C ALA A 150 16.64 -1.01 6.83
N LEU A 151 15.41 -1.55 6.81
CA LEU A 151 14.56 -1.74 7.99
C LEU A 151 15.25 -2.57 9.08
N ILE A 152 16.04 -3.56 8.70
CA ILE A 152 16.79 -4.42 9.63
C ILE A 152 18.23 -3.95 9.89
N SER A 153 18.58 -2.73 9.50
CA SER A 153 19.87 -2.14 9.84
C SER A 153 19.98 -1.87 11.36
N LYS A 154 21.20 -1.77 11.88
CA LYS A 154 21.44 -1.47 13.31
C LYS A 154 20.65 -0.26 13.82
N LYS A 155 20.39 0.70 12.94
CA LYS A 155 19.69 1.95 13.27
C LYS A 155 18.17 1.75 13.43
N HIS A 156 17.56 0.96 12.56
CA HIS A 156 16.10 0.84 12.47
C HIS A 156 15.57 -0.46 13.05
N LYS A 157 16.44 -1.45 13.26
CA LYS A 157 16.07 -2.74 13.83
C LYS A 157 15.36 -2.63 15.19
N PRO A 158 15.76 -1.74 16.13
CA PRO A 158 15.05 -1.62 17.39
C PRO A 158 13.58 -1.22 17.26
N ASP A 159 13.23 -0.38 16.27
CA ASP A 159 11.84 -0.01 16.02
C ASP A 159 11.09 -1.12 15.28
N PHE A 160 11.77 -1.85 14.40
CA PHE A 160 11.21 -3.05 13.77
C PHE A 160 10.95 -4.16 14.78
N ASP A 161 11.84 -4.36 15.75
CA ASP A 161 11.64 -5.33 16.82
C ASP A 161 10.40 -4.98 17.66
N LYS A 162 10.22 -3.71 18.04
CA LYS A 162 8.99 -3.25 18.71
C LYS A 162 7.72 -3.54 17.91
N TRP A 163 7.80 -3.40 16.58
CA TRP A 163 6.68 -3.77 15.72
C TRP A 163 6.39 -5.27 15.78
N CYS A 164 7.43 -6.10 15.72
CA CYS A 164 7.29 -7.55 15.86
C CYS A 164 6.69 -7.92 17.22
N ASP A 165 7.18 -7.33 18.31
CA ASP A 165 6.66 -7.56 19.66
C ASP A 165 5.17 -7.21 19.74
N LEU A 166 4.77 -6.05 19.18
CA LEU A 166 3.37 -5.63 19.15
C LEU A 166 2.49 -6.63 18.38
N VAL A 167 2.93 -7.05 17.22
CA VAL A 167 2.17 -8.02 16.39
C VAL A 167 2.09 -9.39 17.11
N GLU A 168 3.12 -9.79 17.88
CA GLU A 168 3.08 -10.97 18.74
C GLU A 168 2.10 -10.81 19.92
N GLU A 169 2.05 -9.66 20.57
CA GLU A 169 1.05 -9.32 21.60
C GLU A 169 -0.38 -9.40 21.06
N LEU A 170 -0.57 -9.08 19.78
CA LEU A 170 -1.83 -9.26 19.06
C LEU A 170 -2.12 -10.72 18.67
N GLY A 171 -1.25 -11.66 18.99
CA GLY A 171 -1.44 -13.12 18.80
C GLY A 171 -0.91 -13.68 17.48
N TYR A 172 -0.11 -12.93 16.72
CA TYR A 172 0.51 -13.40 15.49
C TYR A 172 1.91 -13.98 15.74
N ASN A 173 2.33 -14.93 14.90
CA ASN A 173 3.70 -15.41 14.87
C ASN A 173 4.48 -14.70 13.76
N ASN A 174 5.64 -14.12 14.07
CA ASN A 174 6.47 -13.41 13.12
C ASN A 174 7.47 -14.30 12.41
N TYR A 175 7.52 -14.20 11.09
CA TYR A 175 8.55 -14.78 10.23
C TYR A 175 9.04 -13.73 9.26
N TRP A 176 10.34 -13.52 9.15
CA TRP A 176 10.89 -12.57 8.19
C TRP A 176 12.12 -13.11 7.48
N ALA A 177 12.33 -12.67 6.25
CA ALA A 177 13.49 -13.02 5.44
C ALA A 177 13.95 -11.87 4.56
N VAL A 178 15.23 -11.81 4.25
CA VAL A 178 15.76 -10.88 3.25
C VAL A 178 15.77 -11.59 1.90
N LEU A 179 14.96 -11.08 0.97
CA LEU A 179 14.91 -11.57 -0.39
C LEU A 179 15.80 -10.73 -1.30
N MET A 180 16.67 -11.38 -2.06
CA MET A 180 17.53 -10.74 -3.06
C MET A 180 16.97 -11.04 -4.45
N LEU A 181 16.44 -10.03 -5.14
CA LEU A 181 16.09 -10.14 -6.56
C LEU A 181 17.38 -10.20 -7.38
N LYS A 182 17.70 -11.37 -7.91
CA LYS A 182 18.75 -11.54 -8.93
C LYS A 182 18.18 -11.13 -10.30
N ILE A 183 18.16 -9.83 -10.58
CA ILE A 183 17.67 -9.28 -11.85
C ILE A 183 18.51 -9.79 -13.06
N LEU A 184 19.73 -10.27 -12.83
CA LEU A 184 20.66 -10.63 -13.89
C LEU A 184 20.33 -11.91 -14.69
N GLU A 185 19.45 -12.77 -14.22
CA GLU A 185 19.07 -13.97 -14.99
C GLU A 185 17.98 -13.69 -16.02
N PHE A 186 17.15 -12.66 -15.82
CA PHE A 186 16.12 -12.29 -16.80
C PHE A 186 16.63 -11.51 -18.01
N LEU A 187 17.75 -10.82 -17.90
CA LEU A 187 18.37 -10.08 -19.02
C LEU A 187 19.18 -10.96 -19.98
N LYS A 188 19.48 -12.20 -19.61
CA LYS A 188 20.18 -13.15 -20.49
C LYS A 188 19.26 -13.87 -21.48
N ILE A 189 17.96 -13.81 -21.32
CA ILE A 189 16.99 -14.47 -22.21
C ILE A 189 16.65 -13.58 -23.43
N GLY A 190 17.02 -12.29 -23.41
CA GLY A 190 16.72 -11.34 -24.50
C GLY A 190 17.75 -11.22 -25.62
N ASN A 191 18.91 -11.86 -25.53
CA ASN A 191 19.96 -11.84 -26.57
C ASN A 191 20.16 -13.18 -27.28
N GLY A 192 19.08 -13.88 -27.52
CA GLY A 192 19.02 -15.02 -28.40
C GLY A 192 18.64 -14.60 -29.82
N CYS A 193 19.64 -14.41 -30.66
CA CYS A 193 19.64 -14.50 -32.13
C CYS A 193 18.71 -13.57 -32.93
N LEU A 194 19.36 -12.63 -33.60
CA LEU A 194 19.24 -12.47 -35.04
C LEU A 194 20.57 -12.81 -35.67
#